data_c3a575eadcd179105f99d08f4318801a
#
_entry.id   c3a575eadcd179105f99d08f4318801a
#
_cell.length_a   1.000
_cell.length_b   1.000
_cell.length_c   1.000
_cell.angle_alpha   90.00
_cell.angle_beta   90.00
_cell.angle_gamma   90.00
#
_symmetry.space_group_name_H-M   'P 1'
#
loop_
_entity.id
_entity.type
_entity.pdbx_description
1 polymer ?
#
loop_
_entity_poly.entity_id
_entity_poly.type
_entity_poly.pdbx_seq_one_letter_code
_entity_poly.pdbx_strand_id
1 'polypeptide(L)'
;MNADIIKIDAPSSAPASEQVIVDVSVKNISGDDQYITVTAVYDSTSFPFQFDYLLVSPGQTVIFRGWFIMPSKNVRVTAWSWSWDGSNWVQDDQMTKDIALVALTPQVSEFKIADFYKV
;
A
#
# COMPACT_ATOMS: atom_id res chain seq x y z
N MET A 1 12.82 17.80 4.69
CA MET A 1 12.35 16.48 4.24
C MET A 1 13.51 15.69 3.66
N ASN A 2 13.65 14.42 4.04
CA ASN A 2 14.69 13.54 3.52
C ASN A 2 14.10 12.40 2.68
N ALA A 3 12.98 11.83 3.09
CA ALA A 3 12.37 10.67 2.47
C ALA A 3 11.09 11.09 1.73
N ASP A 4 11.22 11.28 0.44
CA ASP A 4 10.12 11.75 -0.41
C ASP A 4 9.37 10.55 -1.01
N ILE A 5 8.08 10.44 -0.76
CA ILE A 5 7.25 9.39 -1.36
C ILE A 5 6.98 9.77 -2.82
N ILE A 6 7.52 8.96 -3.73
CA ILE A 6 7.37 9.20 -5.17
C ILE A 6 6.00 8.75 -5.64
N LYS A 7 5.57 7.55 -5.18
CA LYS A 7 4.26 7.00 -5.55
C LYS A 7 3.88 5.84 -4.64
N ILE A 8 2.60 5.54 -4.64
CA ILE A 8 2.04 4.31 -4.10
C ILE A 8 1.53 3.50 -5.30
N ASP A 9 2.12 2.34 -5.53
CA ASP A 9 1.72 1.43 -6.59
C ASP A 9 0.90 0.30 -5.98
N ALA A 10 -0.39 0.30 -6.24
CA ALA A 10 -1.35 -0.67 -5.74
C ALA A 10 -2.49 -0.78 -6.76
N PRO A 11 -3.26 -1.87 -6.76
CA PRO A 11 -4.39 -1.98 -7.67
C PRO A 11 -5.41 -0.87 -7.39
N SER A 12 -6.08 -0.38 -8.43
CA SER A 12 -7.14 0.63 -8.27
C SER A 12 -8.42 0.01 -7.70
N SER A 13 -8.54 -1.32 -7.77
CA SER A 13 -9.66 -2.06 -7.22
C SER A 13 -9.24 -3.48 -6.87
N ALA A 14 -9.95 -4.09 -5.93
CA ALA A 14 -9.70 -5.47 -5.50
C ALA A 14 -10.97 -6.10 -4.95
N PRO A 15 -11.16 -7.42 -5.14
CA PRO A 15 -12.27 -8.13 -4.51
C PRO A 15 -11.99 -8.31 -3.01
N ALA A 16 -13.07 -8.44 -2.23
CA ALA A 16 -12.95 -8.75 -0.80
C ALA A 16 -12.21 -10.07 -0.61
N SER A 17 -11.45 -10.19 0.46
CA SER A 17 -10.67 -11.36 0.85
C SER A 17 -9.43 -11.64 0.01
N GLU A 18 -9.17 -10.83 -1.02
CA GLU A 18 -7.94 -10.94 -1.82
C GLU A 18 -6.79 -10.20 -1.14
N GLN A 19 -5.58 -10.73 -1.31
CA GLN A 19 -4.39 -10.02 -0.85
C GLN A 19 -4.11 -8.82 -1.76
N VAL A 20 -3.92 -7.67 -1.15
CA VAL A 20 -3.53 -6.44 -1.84
C VAL A 20 -2.06 -6.18 -1.57
N ILE A 21 -1.27 -6.04 -2.63
CA ILE A 21 0.15 -5.67 -2.55
C ILE A 21 0.23 -4.16 -2.75
N VAL A 22 0.95 -3.50 -1.86
CA VAL A 22 1.15 -2.04 -1.88
C VAL A 22 2.64 -1.76 -1.92
N ASP A 23 3.13 -1.21 -3.02
CA ASP A 23 4.52 -0.82 -3.18
C ASP A 23 4.65 0.69 -3.05
N VAL A 24 5.37 1.13 -2.02
CA VAL A 24 5.63 2.54 -1.77
C VAL A 24 7.05 2.86 -2.20
N SER A 25 7.20 3.69 -3.23
CA SER A 25 8.50 4.13 -3.72
C SER A 25 8.92 5.39 -2.98
N VAL A 26 10.11 5.35 -2.37
CA VAL A 26 10.63 6.46 -1.56
C VAL A 26 12.02 6.83 -2.04
N LYS A 27 12.26 8.10 -2.26
CA LYS A 27 13.54 8.64 -2.69
C LYS A 27 14.20 9.41 -1.55
N ASN A 28 15.48 9.16 -1.34
CA ASN A 28 16.29 9.99 -0.45
C ASN A 28 16.68 11.29 -1.19
N ILE A 29 16.07 12.39 -0.83
CA ILE A 29 16.34 13.71 -1.43
C ILE A 29 17.32 14.53 -0.61
N SER A 30 17.91 13.96 0.44
CA SER A 30 18.98 14.61 1.22
C SER A 30 20.33 14.41 0.57
N GLY A 31 21.34 15.11 1.06
CA GLY A 31 22.71 14.96 0.59
C GLY A 31 23.50 13.85 1.29
N ASP A 32 22.88 13.12 2.22
CA ASP A 32 23.55 12.10 3.03
C ASP A 32 22.80 10.79 2.96
N ASP A 33 23.48 9.68 3.30
CA ASP A 33 22.82 8.40 3.51
C ASP A 33 21.79 8.54 4.62
N GLN A 34 20.61 7.94 4.42
CA GLN A 34 19.52 7.98 5.39
C GLN A 34 18.99 6.58 5.66
N TYR A 35 18.74 6.26 6.93
CA TYR A 35 17.86 5.15 7.25
C TYR A 35 16.43 5.62 7.06
N ILE A 36 15.68 4.89 6.25
CA ILE A 36 14.31 5.24 5.89
C ILE A 36 13.38 4.08 6.20
N THR A 37 12.21 4.38 6.71
CA THR A 37 11.13 3.42 6.90
C THR A 37 9.81 3.97 6.36
N VAL A 38 8.87 3.08 6.16
CA VAL A 38 7.50 3.40 5.72
C VAL A 38 6.53 2.72 6.67
N THR A 39 5.53 3.45 7.09
CA THR A 39 4.37 2.91 7.79
C THR A 39 3.13 3.25 7.00
N ALA A 40 2.11 2.39 7.07
CA ALA A 40 0.88 2.63 6.34
C ALA A 40 -0.30 1.98 7.01
N VAL A 41 -1.48 2.51 6.65
CA VAL A 41 -2.76 1.96 7.09
C VAL A 41 -3.68 1.85 5.88
N TYR A 42 -4.62 0.90 5.92
CA TYR A 42 -5.80 0.96 5.08
C TYR A 42 -6.95 1.39 5.99
N ASP A 43 -7.55 2.53 5.67
CA ASP A 43 -8.42 3.29 6.57
C ASP A 43 -7.67 3.62 7.86
N SER A 44 -7.91 2.89 8.95
CA SER A 44 -7.19 3.09 10.23
C SER A 44 -6.43 1.85 10.70
N THR A 45 -6.35 0.80 9.88
CA THR A 45 -5.72 -0.46 10.24
C THR A 45 -4.32 -0.55 9.64
N SER A 46 -3.31 -0.73 10.48
CA SER A 46 -1.92 -0.88 10.06
C SER A 46 -1.72 -2.18 9.30
N PHE A 47 -0.80 -2.17 8.34
CA PHE A 47 -0.40 -3.40 7.67
C PHE A 47 1.11 -3.51 7.58
N PRO A 48 1.64 -4.75 7.46
CA PRO A 48 3.08 -4.98 7.51
C PRO A 48 3.77 -4.69 6.19
N PHE A 49 5.09 -4.46 6.29
CA PHE A 49 6.00 -4.32 5.16
C PHE A 49 7.10 -5.36 5.23
N GLN A 50 7.68 -5.67 4.07
CA GLN A 50 8.76 -6.64 3.94
C GLN A 50 10.01 -6.24 4.72
N PHE A 51 10.34 -4.95 4.74
CA PHE A 51 11.50 -4.41 5.44
C PHE A 51 11.07 -3.45 6.55
N ASP A 52 11.73 -3.53 7.70
CA ASP A 52 11.53 -2.56 8.78
C ASP A 52 12.09 -1.20 8.38
N TYR A 53 13.28 -1.19 7.79
CA TYR A 53 13.91 0.02 7.28
C TYR A 53 15.03 -0.36 6.32
N LEU A 54 15.48 0.61 5.53
CA LEU A 54 16.58 0.45 4.58
C LEU A 54 17.52 1.64 4.70
N LEU A 55 18.82 1.38 4.47
CA LEU A 55 19.80 2.46 4.31
C LEU A 55 19.78 2.88 2.84
N VAL A 56 19.50 4.16 2.59
CA VAL A 56 19.28 4.68 1.24
C VAL A 56 20.28 5.79 0.97
N SER A 57 21.03 5.65 -0.12
CA SER A 57 22.02 6.65 -0.56
C SER A 57 21.34 7.89 -1.12
N PRO A 58 22.01 9.06 -1.13
CA PRO A 58 21.47 10.26 -1.73
C PRO A 58 21.01 10.05 -3.17
N GLY A 59 19.80 10.46 -3.47
CA GLY A 59 19.21 10.34 -4.80
C GLY A 59 18.68 8.95 -5.15
N GLN A 60 18.92 7.94 -4.32
CA GLN A 60 18.43 6.58 -4.54
C GLN A 60 16.95 6.50 -4.23
N THR A 61 16.23 5.72 -5.03
CA THR A 61 14.83 5.36 -4.79
C THR A 61 14.75 3.89 -4.44
N VAL A 62 14.00 3.58 -3.38
CA VAL A 62 13.77 2.20 -2.93
C VAL A 62 12.27 1.94 -2.85
N ILE A 63 11.92 0.66 -2.88
CA ILE A 63 10.52 0.24 -2.80
C ILE A 63 10.29 -0.52 -1.50
N PHE A 64 9.30 -0.08 -0.74
CA PHE A 64 8.81 -0.80 0.44
C PHE A 64 7.52 -1.51 0.07
N ARG A 65 7.55 -2.84 0.10
CA ARG A 65 6.38 -3.65 -0.23
C ARG A 65 5.62 -4.02 1.04
N GLY A 66 4.36 -3.64 1.08
CA GLY A 66 3.43 -4.03 2.13
C GLY A 66 2.27 -4.83 1.55
N TRP A 67 1.42 -5.37 2.44
CA TRP A 67 0.25 -6.15 2.02
C TRP A 67 -0.81 -6.17 3.10
N PHE A 68 -2.04 -6.33 2.65
CA PHE A 68 -3.19 -6.55 3.53
C PHE A 68 -4.25 -7.34 2.78
N ILE A 69 -5.24 -7.81 3.52
CA ILE A 69 -6.39 -8.53 2.93
C ILE A 69 -7.51 -7.52 2.72
N MET A 70 -8.03 -7.45 1.50
CA MET A 70 -9.09 -6.49 1.14
C MET A 70 -10.35 -6.74 1.97
N PRO A 71 -10.85 -5.72 2.69
CA PRO A 71 -12.12 -5.84 3.38
C PRO A 71 -13.29 -5.71 2.40
N SER A 72 -14.52 -5.90 2.89
CA SER A 72 -15.74 -5.82 2.07
C SER A 72 -16.22 -4.38 1.89
N LYS A 73 -15.30 -3.47 1.62
CA LYS A 73 -15.60 -2.04 1.38
C LYS A 73 -14.46 -1.39 0.65
N ASN A 74 -14.70 -0.21 0.07
CA ASN A 74 -13.64 0.64 -0.44
C ASN A 74 -12.72 1.05 0.69
N VAL A 75 -11.44 1.18 0.40
CA VAL A 75 -10.45 1.59 1.41
C VAL A 75 -9.58 2.72 0.87
N ARG A 76 -9.02 3.49 1.79
CA ARG A 76 -7.96 4.46 1.50
C ARG A 76 -6.69 4.01 2.18
N VAL A 77 -5.65 3.80 1.37
CA VAL A 77 -4.31 3.55 1.89
C VAL A 77 -3.67 4.90 2.17
N THR A 78 -3.12 5.07 3.36
CA THR A 78 -2.30 6.22 3.72
C THR A 78 -0.93 5.71 4.13
N ALA A 79 0.10 6.23 3.48
CA ALA A 79 1.49 5.86 3.76
C ALA A 79 2.26 7.08 4.24
N TRP A 80 3.15 6.87 5.20
CA TRP A 80 4.07 7.88 5.72
C TRP A 80 5.49 7.38 5.55
N SER A 81 6.39 8.27 5.14
CA SER A 81 7.81 8.00 5.15
C SER A 81 8.47 8.67 6.35
N TRP A 82 9.51 8.02 6.87
CA TRP A 82 10.25 8.45 8.04
C TRP A 82 11.73 8.32 7.78
N SER A 83 12.52 9.26 8.28
CA SER A 83 13.97 9.14 8.28
C SER A 83 14.49 9.20 9.72
N TRP A 84 15.62 8.52 9.96
CA TRP A 84 16.27 8.47 11.27
C TRP A 84 17.26 9.63 11.41
N ASP A 85 17.08 10.44 12.44
CA ASP A 85 17.94 11.62 12.67
C ASP A 85 19.15 11.35 13.59
N GLY A 86 19.34 10.10 13.96
CA GLY A 86 20.36 9.68 14.93
C GLY A 86 19.80 9.40 16.32
N SER A 87 18.59 9.83 16.60
CA SER A 87 17.90 9.63 17.87
C SER A 87 16.45 9.22 17.73
N ASN A 88 15.76 9.74 16.73
CA ASN A 88 14.33 9.53 16.53
C ASN A 88 13.99 9.33 15.06
N TRP A 89 12.87 8.65 14.83
CA TRP A 89 12.23 8.63 13.52
C TRP A 89 11.46 9.93 13.34
N VAL A 90 11.75 10.62 12.24
CA VAL A 90 11.11 11.89 11.89
C VAL A 90 10.22 11.65 10.66
N GLN A 91 8.94 11.97 10.78
CA GLN A 91 8.02 11.86 9.66
C GLN A 91 8.38 12.91 8.60
N ASP A 92 8.53 12.46 7.35
CA ASP A 92 8.91 13.33 6.24
C ASP A 92 7.75 13.61 5.31
N ASP A 93 7.08 12.58 4.83
CA ASP A 93 6.08 12.71 3.76
C ASP A 93 4.87 11.83 4.02
N GLN A 94 3.80 12.10 3.29
CA GLN A 94 2.55 11.36 3.37
C GLN A 94 1.92 11.30 1.99
N MET A 95 1.34 10.16 1.64
CA MET A 95 0.61 9.99 0.40
C MET A 95 -0.55 9.04 0.60
N THR A 96 -1.60 9.21 -0.17
CA THR A 96 -2.78 8.34 -0.11
C THR A 96 -3.07 7.73 -1.48
N LYS A 97 -3.75 6.59 -1.46
CA LYS A 97 -4.29 5.94 -2.65
C LYS A 97 -5.57 5.23 -2.30
N ASP A 98 -6.61 5.47 -3.09
CA ASP A 98 -7.90 4.82 -2.90
C ASP A 98 -7.93 3.50 -3.68
N ILE A 99 -8.52 2.47 -3.07
CA ILE A 99 -8.73 1.16 -3.69
C ILE A 99 -10.21 0.83 -3.57
N ALA A 100 -10.86 0.67 -4.71
CA ALA A 100 -12.28 0.37 -4.75
C ALA A 100 -12.53 -1.12 -4.54
N LEU A 101 -13.62 -1.46 -3.87
CA LEU A 101 -14.07 -2.83 -3.79
C LEU A 101 -14.67 -3.25 -5.12
N VAL A 102 -14.19 -4.35 -5.67
CA VAL A 102 -14.84 -5.00 -6.82
C VAL A 102 -15.98 -5.83 -6.28
N ALA A 103 -17.20 -5.46 -6.63
CA ALA A 103 -18.36 -6.26 -6.28
C ALA A 103 -18.34 -7.55 -7.09
N LEU A 104 -18.33 -8.69 -6.39
CA LEU A 104 -18.50 -9.98 -7.05
C LEU A 104 -19.97 -10.06 -7.45
N THR A 105 -20.23 -9.92 -8.75
CA THR A 105 -21.59 -10.10 -9.23
C THR A 105 -21.97 -11.56 -9.12
N PRO A 106 -23.16 -11.91 -8.62
CA PRO A 106 -23.67 -13.26 -8.64
C PRO A 106 -24.02 -13.62 -10.08
N GLN A 107 -23.21 -14.24 -10.76
CA GLN A 107 -23.44 -14.58 -12.15
C GLN A 107 -24.09 -15.91 -12.27
N VAL A 108 -23.92 -15.57 -11.98
CA VAL A 108 -23.93 -16.15 -12.02
C VAL A 108 -24.43 -16.68 -12.05
N SER A 109 -24.78 -16.77 -11.86
CA SER A 109 -25.04 -17.06 -11.90
C SER A 109 -25.56 -17.47 -12.36
N GLU A 110 -25.88 -17.38 -12.69
CA GLU A 110 -26.23 -17.48 -13.30
C GLU A 110 -26.27 -18.14 -13.71
N PHE A 111 -26.66 -18.46 -13.89
CA PHE A 111 -26.65 -18.86 -14.43
C PHE A 111 -26.84 -19.70 -14.19
N LYS A 112 -27.08 -19.87 -14.03
CA LYS A 112 -27.29 -20.46 -14.05
C LYS A 112 -27.91 -21.11 -13.66
N ILE A 113 -28.41 -21.01 -13.21
CA ILE A 113 -29.12 -21.53 -13.11
C ILE A 113 -29.80 -21.68 -13.75
N ALA A 114 -30.17 -21.56 -14.11
CA ALA A 114 -30.65 -21.71 -14.80
C ALA A 114 -30.42 -22.30 -15.56
N ASP A 115 -30.26 -22.47 -15.66
CA ASP A 115 -30.04 -23.08 -16.34
C ASP A 115 -29.94 -24.16 -16.20
N PHE A 116 -30.05 -24.46 -15.73
CA PHE A 116 -30.03 -25.27 -15.56
C PHE A 116 -30.84 -25.75 -15.22
N TYR A 117 -31.42 -25.57 -14.96
CA TYR A 117 -32.24 -25.82 -14.77
C TYR A 117 -32.90 -25.91 -15.44
N LYS A 118 -33.08 -25.80 -15.71
CA LYS A 118 -33.50 -25.91 -16.30
C LYS A 118 -33.62 -26.55 -16.57
N VAL A 119 -33.89 -26.63 -16.26
CA VAL A 119 -33.84 -27.12 -16.39
C VAL A 119 -34.06 -27.46 -16.61
#